data_adf342ebc2e26294dcbd59e485d4a69d
#
_entry.id   adf342ebc2e26294dcbd59e485d4a69d
#
_cell.length_a   1.000
_cell.length_b   1.000
_cell.length_c   1.000
_cell.angle_alpha   90.00
_cell.angle_beta   90.00
_cell.angle_gamma   90.00
#
_symmetry.space_group_name_H-M   'P 1'
#
loop_
_entity.id
_entity.type
_entity.pdbx_description
1 polymer ?
#
loop_
_entity_poly.entity_id
_entity_poly.type
_entity_poly.pdbx_seq_one_letter_code
_entity_poly.pdbx_strand_id
1 'polypeptide(L)'
;MILTCYSGLEKGKYLLEGGEFVMFDPRKCTLDRKISTTGNYPLLEYYDGYKIPIVSDSMFKTMINNESRMEYICYLISAIFNEDFNEVLSNTKFIKTELDKVKKEESKKTVDLLCKIKGKIINVEVNNNTSKSSLERNLAYMFSLYHGDMKEGSKYRFNSIVQVNLNNFRFSGKKDVLEECYITNIRKLPKNINDFDIYSNKIRIINIYLPNIDKRDYNKLELYEKLLLIFNENDEELLNDLSEGDEIMEKYVKDSKEASEQDEVIGMYNEEIHKEKLRLAEIDEFRELGHEEGVREKAIETAKKMLQEGIDISIISRCTDLSIKEVERLKEEVE
;
A
#
# COMPACT_ATOMS: atom_id res chain seq x y z
N MET A 1 13.06 -8.52 7.44
CA MET A 1 13.39 -9.87 6.91
C MET A 1 12.95 -9.90 5.46
N ILE A 2 13.87 -9.96 4.52
CA ILE A 2 13.56 -9.97 3.09
C ILE A 2 13.44 -11.42 2.67
N LEU A 3 12.26 -11.85 2.26
CA LEU A 3 12.06 -13.15 1.61
C LEU A 3 12.36 -12.98 0.12
N THR A 4 13.49 -13.51 -0.32
CA THR A 4 13.82 -13.58 -1.75
C THR A 4 13.35 -14.94 -2.28
N CYS A 5 12.39 -14.94 -3.21
CA CYS A 5 12.01 -16.17 -3.89
C CYS A 5 13.08 -16.54 -4.91
N TYR A 6 13.75 -17.67 -4.72
CA TYR A 6 14.62 -18.26 -5.73
C TYR A 6 13.85 -19.33 -6.52
N SER A 7 13.81 -19.19 -7.84
CA SER A 7 13.32 -20.22 -8.74
C SER A 7 14.28 -21.43 -8.68
N GLY A 8 13.84 -22.52 -8.07
CA GLY A 8 14.64 -23.74 -7.95
C GLY A 8 14.63 -24.42 -6.60
N LEU A 9 13.95 -23.84 -5.61
CA LEU A 9 13.75 -24.46 -4.31
C LEU A 9 12.57 -25.46 -4.34
N GLU A 10 12.71 -26.55 -3.59
CA GLU A 10 11.60 -27.48 -3.36
C GLU A 10 10.36 -26.75 -2.86
N LYS A 11 9.20 -27.26 -3.32
CA LYS A 11 7.87 -26.74 -2.95
C LYS A 11 7.81 -26.39 -1.46
N GLY A 12 7.61 -25.13 -1.11
CA GLY A 12 7.39 -24.69 0.26
C GLY A 12 8.62 -24.26 1.07
N LYS A 13 9.80 -24.06 0.43
CA LYS A 13 10.98 -23.57 1.14
C LYS A 13 11.38 -22.18 0.66
N TYR A 14 11.75 -21.32 1.59
CA TYR A 14 12.34 -19.99 1.33
C TYR A 14 13.65 -19.84 2.06
N LEU A 15 14.60 -19.16 1.40
CA LEU A 15 15.87 -18.83 2.00
C LEU A 15 15.74 -17.48 2.73
N LEU A 16 16.09 -17.47 4.02
CA LEU A 16 16.23 -16.24 4.80
C LEU A 16 17.63 -15.66 4.60
N GLU A 17 17.76 -14.33 4.73
CA GLU A 17 19.08 -13.71 4.90
C GLU A 17 19.76 -14.31 6.14
N GLY A 18 20.81 -15.11 5.93
CA GLY A 18 21.46 -15.89 6.98
C GLY A 18 21.55 -17.40 6.70
N GLY A 19 20.97 -17.86 5.57
CA GLY A 19 21.13 -19.25 5.10
C GLY A 19 20.16 -20.27 5.72
N GLU A 20 19.18 -19.85 6.49
CA GLU A 20 18.16 -20.74 7.04
C GLU A 20 17.00 -20.93 6.07
N PHE A 21 16.50 -22.19 5.97
CA PHE A 21 15.32 -22.53 5.18
C PHE A 21 14.08 -22.59 6.07
N VAL A 22 13.01 -21.90 5.67
CA VAL A 22 11.72 -21.96 6.34
C VAL A 22 10.69 -22.61 5.42
N MET A 23 9.88 -23.49 5.97
CA MET A 23 8.77 -24.10 5.23
C MET A 23 7.71 -23.05 4.91
N PHE A 24 7.38 -22.93 3.64
CA PHE A 24 6.33 -22.02 3.18
C PHE A 24 4.94 -22.61 3.47
N ASP A 25 4.18 -21.90 4.26
CA ASP A 25 2.73 -22.12 4.38
C ASP A 25 2.05 -20.96 3.64
N PRO A 26 1.30 -21.21 2.54
CA PRO A 26 0.59 -20.16 1.80
C PRO A 26 -0.35 -19.34 2.69
N ARG A 27 -0.90 -19.97 3.73
CA ARG A 27 -1.75 -19.31 4.72
C ARG A 27 -0.93 -18.38 5.63
N LYS A 28 0.32 -18.74 5.90
CA LYS A 28 1.29 -17.91 6.62
C LYS A 28 1.91 -16.84 5.74
N CYS A 29 1.90 -16.96 4.41
CA CYS A 29 2.37 -15.90 3.52
C CYS A 29 1.47 -14.65 3.60
N THR A 30 0.19 -14.83 3.88
CA THR A 30 -0.72 -13.74 4.23
C THR A 30 -0.44 -13.21 5.63
N LEU A 31 -0.09 -14.08 6.56
CA LEU A 31 0.39 -13.71 7.90
C LEU A 31 1.77 -13.03 7.83
N ASP A 32 2.71 -13.56 7.05
CA ASP A 32 4.05 -12.97 6.84
C ASP A 32 3.97 -11.63 6.09
N ARG A 33 2.98 -11.43 5.21
CA ARG A 33 2.67 -10.10 4.69
C ARG A 33 2.22 -9.15 5.79
N LYS A 34 1.39 -9.60 6.72
CA LYS A 34 0.98 -8.81 7.87
C LYS A 34 2.18 -8.46 8.75
N ILE A 35 3.03 -9.43 9.05
CA ILE A 35 4.26 -9.25 9.84
C ILE A 35 5.26 -8.38 9.09
N SER A 36 5.35 -8.49 7.74
CA SER A 36 6.26 -7.68 6.92
C SER A 36 5.72 -6.30 6.60
N THR A 37 4.39 -6.09 6.66
CA THR A 37 3.80 -4.78 6.33
C THR A 37 3.94 -3.79 7.47
N THR A 38 3.43 -4.09 8.63
CA THR A 38 3.48 -3.14 9.75
C THR A 38 3.98 -3.77 11.03
N GLY A 39 4.21 -5.08 10.97
CA GLY A 39 4.50 -5.84 12.15
C GLY A 39 3.30 -6.04 13.08
N ASN A 40 2.23 -5.19 13.02
CA ASN A 40 1.17 -5.28 14.01
C ASN A 40 -0.17 -4.67 13.59
N TYR A 41 -0.41 -4.34 12.30
CA TYR A 41 -1.70 -3.80 11.88
C TYR A 41 -2.40 -4.72 10.86
N PRO A 42 -2.75 -5.95 11.26
CA PRO A 42 -3.35 -6.92 10.36
C PRO A 42 -4.80 -6.57 10.07
N LEU A 43 -5.12 -6.31 8.80
CA LEU A 43 -6.51 -6.20 8.37
C LEU A 43 -7.28 -7.53 8.37
N LEU A 44 -6.58 -8.67 8.59
CA LEU A 44 -7.18 -10.01 8.47
C LEU A 44 -7.50 -10.69 9.80
N GLU A 45 -7.31 -10.01 10.91
CA GLU A 45 -7.70 -10.54 12.22
C GLU A 45 -8.98 -9.84 12.68
N TYR A 46 -9.85 -10.58 13.36
CA TYR A 46 -10.95 -9.98 14.06
C TYR A 46 -10.39 -8.97 15.05
N TYR A 47 -11.09 -7.85 15.20
CA TYR A 47 -10.73 -6.86 16.19
C TYR A 47 -10.80 -7.47 17.59
N ASP A 48 -9.64 -7.62 18.20
CA ASP A 48 -9.44 -8.05 19.58
C ASP A 48 -8.55 -7.11 20.39
N GLY A 49 -8.07 -6.03 19.75
CA GLY A 49 -7.23 -5.02 20.37
C GLY A 49 -8.02 -3.87 21.00
N TYR A 50 -7.27 -2.88 21.48
CA TYR A 50 -7.85 -1.70 22.15
C TYR A 50 -8.68 -0.83 21.20
N LYS A 51 -8.25 -0.68 19.95
CA LYS A 51 -8.94 0.08 18.90
C LYS A 51 -8.59 -0.43 17.49
N ILE A 52 -9.47 -0.17 16.53
CA ILE A 52 -9.22 -0.46 15.12
C ILE A 52 -8.21 0.56 14.55
N PRO A 53 -7.18 0.12 13.81
CA PRO A 53 -6.18 1.03 13.21
C PRO A 53 -6.74 1.79 12.01
N ILE A 54 -6.20 2.99 11.73
CA ILE A 54 -6.64 3.82 10.58
C ILE A 54 -6.27 3.25 9.21
N VAL A 55 -5.42 2.24 9.15
CA VAL A 55 -5.17 1.54 7.87
C VAL A 55 -6.39 0.75 7.38
N SER A 56 -7.41 0.56 8.21
CA SER A 56 -8.74 0.12 7.78
C SER A 56 -9.52 1.27 7.16
N ASP A 57 -10.28 0.99 6.11
CA ASP A 57 -11.12 1.98 5.41
C ASP A 57 -12.23 2.52 6.32
N SER A 58 -12.82 1.65 7.16
CA SER A 58 -13.85 2.01 8.13
C SER A 58 -13.35 3.04 9.15
N MET A 59 -12.20 2.78 9.77
CA MET A 59 -11.64 3.68 10.78
C MET A 59 -11.08 4.95 10.14
N PHE A 60 -10.45 4.86 8.94
CA PHE A 60 -9.99 6.03 8.22
C PHE A 60 -11.15 7.01 7.93
N LYS A 61 -12.27 6.50 7.44
CA LYS A 61 -13.46 7.32 7.17
C LYS A 61 -14.07 7.89 8.45
N THR A 62 -14.09 7.12 9.51
CA THR A 62 -14.71 7.54 10.78
C THR A 62 -13.88 8.59 11.52
N MET A 63 -12.55 8.44 11.54
CA MET A 63 -11.66 9.28 12.34
C MET A 63 -10.95 10.36 11.54
N ILE A 64 -10.55 10.07 10.30
CA ILE A 64 -9.66 10.94 9.51
C ILE A 64 -10.42 11.69 8.42
N ASN A 65 -11.24 10.99 7.60
CA ASN A 65 -12.06 11.64 6.59
C ASN A 65 -13.43 12.04 7.16
N ASN A 66 -13.39 12.83 8.25
CA ASN A 66 -14.58 13.26 8.99
C ASN A 66 -14.42 14.74 9.38
N GLU A 67 -15.30 15.61 8.86
CA GLU A 67 -15.23 17.06 9.13
C GLU A 67 -15.37 17.41 10.62
N SER A 68 -16.11 16.63 11.39
CA SER A 68 -16.26 16.86 12.83
C SER A 68 -15.04 16.49 13.67
N ARG A 69 -14.07 15.79 13.04
CA ARG A 69 -12.81 15.32 13.61
C ARG A 69 -11.58 15.80 12.81
N MET A 70 -11.76 16.88 12.08
CA MET A 70 -10.76 17.42 11.16
C MET A 70 -9.42 17.75 11.85
N GLU A 71 -9.43 18.00 13.15
CA GLU A 71 -8.23 18.30 13.92
C GLU A 71 -7.17 17.20 13.83
N TYR A 72 -7.55 15.94 13.74
CA TYR A 72 -6.58 14.82 13.71
C TYR A 72 -5.76 14.80 12.44
N ILE A 73 -6.40 14.94 11.29
CA ILE A 73 -5.67 15.01 10.02
C ILE A 73 -4.90 16.33 9.89
N CYS A 74 -5.44 17.43 10.39
CA CYS A 74 -4.74 18.71 10.39
C CYS A 74 -3.49 18.67 11.27
N TYR A 75 -3.53 17.98 12.40
CA TYR A 75 -2.37 17.80 13.25
C TYR A 75 -1.29 16.95 12.58
N LEU A 76 -1.67 15.85 11.92
CA LEU A 76 -0.74 15.06 11.11
C LEU A 76 -0.13 15.87 9.97
N ILE A 77 -0.94 16.63 9.23
CA ILE A 77 -0.47 17.48 8.12
C ILE A 77 0.49 18.55 8.63
N SER A 78 0.16 19.22 9.75
CA SER A 78 1.04 20.23 10.34
C SER A 78 2.39 19.63 10.74
N ALA A 79 2.41 18.43 11.31
CA ALA A 79 3.62 17.71 11.67
C ALA A 79 4.46 17.30 10.45
N ILE A 80 3.84 16.76 9.38
CA ILE A 80 4.55 16.37 8.15
C ILE A 80 5.19 17.58 7.47
N PHE A 81 4.52 18.73 7.45
CA PHE A 81 5.00 19.93 6.76
C PHE A 81 5.74 20.92 7.66
N ASN A 82 5.84 20.63 8.95
CA ASN A 82 6.38 21.53 9.98
C ASN A 82 5.71 22.93 9.91
N GLU A 83 4.37 22.93 9.81
CA GLU A 83 3.53 24.13 9.81
C GLU A 83 2.80 24.28 11.16
N ASP A 84 2.37 25.50 11.50
CA ASP A 84 1.58 25.73 12.71
C ASP A 84 0.23 25.02 12.63
N PHE A 85 -0.12 24.25 13.67
CA PHE A 85 -1.35 23.48 13.71
C PHE A 85 -2.61 24.34 13.61
N ASN A 86 -2.68 25.43 14.35
CA ASN A 86 -3.87 26.30 14.35
C ASN A 86 -4.05 26.98 13.00
N GLU A 87 -2.95 27.31 12.35
CA GLU A 87 -2.95 27.87 11.00
C GLU A 87 -3.41 26.83 9.97
N VAL A 88 -2.95 25.60 10.07
CA VAL A 88 -3.43 24.49 9.22
C VAL A 88 -4.91 24.25 9.46
N LEU A 89 -5.34 24.09 10.71
CA LEU A 89 -6.73 23.79 11.07
C LEU A 89 -7.69 24.86 10.57
N SER A 90 -7.38 26.16 10.81
CA SER A 90 -8.25 27.28 10.43
C SER A 90 -8.37 27.48 8.92
N ASN A 91 -7.41 26.98 8.12
CA ASN A 91 -7.38 27.11 6.67
C ASN A 91 -7.74 25.83 5.92
N THR A 92 -8.05 24.74 6.62
CA THR A 92 -8.41 23.45 6.01
C THR A 92 -9.89 23.42 5.63
N LYS A 93 -10.16 22.87 4.43
CA LYS A 93 -11.51 22.55 3.96
C LYS A 93 -11.49 21.19 3.28
N PHE A 94 -12.36 20.29 3.69
CA PHE A 94 -12.54 19.03 2.98
C PHE A 94 -13.23 19.26 1.64
N ILE A 95 -12.85 18.46 0.65
CA ILE A 95 -13.40 18.47 -0.69
C ILE A 95 -13.98 17.08 -0.95
N LYS A 96 -14.93 16.99 -1.89
CA LYS A 96 -15.47 15.70 -2.31
C LYS A 96 -14.37 14.78 -2.82
N THR A 97 -14.36 13.57 -2.30
CA THR A 97 -13.37 12.53 -2.64
C THR A 97 -13.63 11.85 -3.99
N GLU A 98 -14.81 12.07 -4.58
CA GLU A 98 -15.14 11.58 -5.92
C GLU A 98 -14.47 12.45 -6.99
N LEU A 99 -13.63 11.82 -7.81
CA LEU A 99 -12.96 12.50 -8.92
C LEU A 99 -13.85 12.54 -10.17
N ASP A 100 -13.78 13.64 -10.88
CA ASP A 100 -14.50 13.78 -12.15
C ASP A 100 -13.98 12.78 -13.19
N LYS A 101 -14.90 12.17 -13.94
CA LYS A 101 -14.56 11.27 -15.03
C LYS A 101 -14.04 12.08 -16.22
N VAL A 102 -12.90 11.69 -16.76
CA VAL A 102 -12.38 12.26 -18.01
C VAL A 102 -13.15 11.73 -19.22
N LYS A 103 -13.62 10.47 -19.15
CA LYS A 103 -14.48 9.83 -20.17
C LYS A 103 -15.68 9.17 -19.51
N LYS A 104 -16.82 9.11 -20.24
CA LYS A 104 -18.05 8.48 -19.74
C LYS A 104 -17.89 7.00 -19.37
N GLU A 105 -17.01 6.29 -20.05
CA GLU A 105 -16.75 4.86 -19.86
C GLU A 105 -15.76 4.57 -18.70
N GLU A 106 -15.16 5.59 -18.12
CA GLU A 106 -14.25 5.39 -16.98
C GLU A 106 -15.01 4.97 -15.73
N SER A 107 -14.41 4.06 -14.97
CA SER A 107 -14.89 3.75 -13.62
C SER A 107 -14.79 4.99 -12.73
N LYS A 108 -15.74 5.12 -11.80
CA LYS A 108 -15.72 6.18 -10.79
C LYS A 108 -14.46 6.03 -9.95
N LYS A 109 -13.69 7.10 -9.82
CA LYS A 109 -12.48 7.13 -9.00
C LYS A 109 -12.81 7.85 -7.69
N THR A 110 -12.49 7.23 -6.58
CA THR A 110 -12.66 7.81 -5.25
C THR A 110 -11.31 7.76 -4.55
N VAL A 111 -10.92 8.86 -3.95
CA VAL A 111 -9.72 8.98 -3.10
C VAL A 111 -10.11 8.88 -1.63
N ASP A 112 -9.17 8.50 -0.75
CA ASP A 112 -9.49 8.26 0.65
C ASP A 112 -9.78 9.57 1.39
N LEU A 113 -8.97 10.60 1.17
CA LEU A 113 -9.22 11.94 1.71
C LEU A 113 -8.68 13.02 0.77
N LEU A 114 -9.48 14.06 0.59
CA LEU A 114 -9.10 15.24 -0.17
C LEU A 114 -9.42 16.52 0.62
N CYS A 115 -8.40 17.35 0.81
CA CYS A 115 -8.60 18.63 1.47
C CYS A 115 -7.83 19.75 0.77
N LYS A 116 -8.27 20.99 1.00
CA LYS A 116 -7.63 22.21 0.50
C LYS A 116 -7.11 23.03 1.67
N ILE A 117 -5.83 23.40 1.63
CA ILE A 117 -5.17 24.20 2.65
C ILE A 117 -4.38 25.30 1.96
N LYS A 118 -4.71 26.57 2.19
CA LYS A 118 -3.99 27.74 1.65
C LYS A 118 -3.72 27.67 0.15
N GLY A 119 -4.67 27.15 -0.64
CA GLY A 119 -4.53 27.01 -2.09
C GLY A 119 -3.74 25.78 -2.55
N LYS A 120 -3.28 24.93 -1.64
CA LYS A 120 -2.75 23.57 -1.94
C LYS A 120 -3.89 22.56 -1.84
N ILE A 121 -3.93 21.60 -2.74
CA ILE A 121 -4.79 20.42 -2.65
C ILE A 121 -3.95 19.30 -2.07
N ILE A 122 -4.38 18.71 -0.98
CA ILE A 122 -3.71 17.58 -0.34
C ILE A 122 -4.62 16.36 -0.51
N ASN A 123 -4.08 15.34 -1.17
CA ASN A 123 -4.69 14.02 -1.28
C ASN A 123 -3.96 13.05 -0.35
N VAL A 124 -4.69 12.38 0.53
CA VAL A 124 -4.12 11.36 1.42
C VAL A 124 -4.71 10.01 1.03
N GLU A 125 -3.83 9.03 0.79
CA GLU A 125 -4.17 7.67 0.38
C GLU A 125 -3.55 6.65 1.33
N VAL A 126 -4.32 5.65 1.74
CA VAL A 126 -3.85 4.50 2.51
C VAL A 126 -3.63 3.32 1.58
N ASN A 127 -2.43 2.79 1.56
CA ASN A 127 -2.07 1.67 0.69
C ASN A 127 -1.70 0.44 1.54
N ASN A 128 -2.54 -0.58 1.52
CA ASN A 128 -2.32 -1.84 2.25
C ASN A 128 -1.62 -2.93 1.41
N ASN A 129 -1.43 -2.69 0.11
CA ASN A 129 -0.90 -3.67 -0.84
C ASN A 129 0.32 -3.14 -1.61
N THR A 130 1.34 -4.01 -1.79
CA THR A 130 2.61 -3.73 -2.47
C THR A 130 2.55 -3.76 -4.00
N SER A 131 1.40 -3.69 -4.64
CA SER A 131 1.35 -3.79 -6.09
C SER A 131 1.92 -2.54 -6.78
N LYS A 132 2.67 -2.72 -7.88
CA LYS A 132 3.07 -1.60 -8.74
C LYS A 132 1.86 -0.77 -9.19
N SER A 133 0.73 -1.44 -9.39
CA SER A 133 -0.53 -0.81 -9.78
C SER A 133 -1.06 0.17 -8.72
N SER A 134 -0.74 0.01 -7.44
CA SER A 134 -1.14 0.97 -6.40
C SER A 134 -0.46 2.32 -6.57
N LEU A 135 0.85 2.34 -6.85
CA LEU A 135 1.58 3.58 -7.10
C LEU A 135 1.14 4.24 -8.42
N GLU A 136 0.93 3.46 -9.48
CA GLU A 136 0.42 3.96 -10.75
C GLU A 136 -1.00 4.51 -10.61
N ARG A 137 -1.84 3.86 -9.78
CA ARG A 137 -3.17 4.35 -9.44
C ARG A 137 -3.11 5.71 -8.74
N ASN A 138 -2.25 5.86 -7.74
CA ASN A 138 -2.10 7.10 -6.99
C ASN A 138 -1.60 8.24 -7.89
N LEU A 139 -0.69 7.96 -8.82
CA LEU A 139 -0.28 8.92 -9.86
C LEU A 139 -1.46 9.30 -10.77
N ALA A 140 -2.25 8.32 -11.22
CA ALA A 140 -3.43 8.58 -12.05
C ALA A 140 -4.47 9.44 -11.32
N TYR A 141 -4.65 9.25 -10.00
CA TYR A 141 -5.52 10.09 -9.18
C TYR A 141 -4.99 11.53 -9.11
N MET A 142 -3.70 11.69 -8.84
CA MET A 142 -3.06 13.01 -8.81
C MET A 142 -3.22 13.76 -10.15
N PHE A 143 -3.03 13.09 -11.29
CA PHE A 143 -3.26 13.70 -12.61
C PHE A 143 -4.73 14.01 -12.87
N SER A 144 -5.65 13.20 -12.36
CA SER A 144 -7.09 13.49 -12.44
C SER A 144 -7.46 14.75 -11.63
N LEU A 145 -6.85 14.95 -10.47
CA LEU A 145 -7.01 16.17 -9.67
C LEU A 145 -6.50 17.41 -10.41
N TYR A 146 -5.36 17.30 -11.10
CA TYR A 146 -4.86 18.39 -11.96
C TYR A 146 -5.86 18.72 -13.06
N HIS A 147 -6.42 17.73 -13.72
CA HIS A 147 -7.39 17.92 -14.77
C HIS A 147 -8.67 18.59 -14.24
N GLY A 148 -9.20 18.13 -13.11
CA GLY A 148 -10.39 18.68 -12.46
C GLY A 148 -10.23 20.12 -11.96
N ASP A 149 -9.01 20.56 -11.64
CA ASP A 149 -8.73 21.94 -11.23
C ASP A 149 -8.64 22.92 -12.43
N MET A 150 -8.58 22.39 -13.66
CA MET A 150 -8.62 23.18 -14.89
C MET A 150 -10.05 23.58 -15.23
N LYS A 151 -10.44 24.81 -14.92
CA LYS A 151 -11.74 25.34 -15.34
C LYS A 151 -11.63 26.01 -16.71
N GLU A 152 -12.69 25.88 -17.52
CA GLU A 152 -12.83 26.61 -18.78
C GLU A 152 -12.65 28.13 -18.55
N GLY A 153 -11.76 28.76 -19.30
CA GLY A 153 -11.42 30.19 -19.14
C GLY A 153 -10.39 30.49 -18.05
N SER A 154 -9.87 29.49 -17.33
CA SER A 154 -8.77 29.69 -16.39
C SER A 154 -7.47 29.98 -17.14
N LYS A 155 -6.66 30.94 -16.63
CA LYS A 155 -5.36 31.28 -17.22
C LYS A 155 -4.27 30.28 -16.90
N TYR A 156 -4.55 28.94 -17.00
CA TYR A 156 -3.63 27.85 -16.65
C TYR A 156 -2.99 28.03 -15.26
N ARG A 157 -3.77 28.50 -14.29
CA ARG A 157 -3.35 28.60 -12.89
C ARG A 157 -3.91 27.43 -12.12
N PHE A 158 -3.04 26.51 -11.74
CA PHE A 158 -3.40 25.33 -10.94
C PHE A 158 -3.04 25.55 -9.48
N ASN A 159 -3.83 24.95 -8.60
CA ASN A 159 -3.41 24.75 -7.23
C ASN A 159 -2.21 23.79 -7.19
N SER A 160 -1.36 23.91 -6.17
CA SER A 160 -0.36 22.88 -5.91
C SER A 160 -1.05 21.62 -5.41
N ILE A 161 -0.63 20.46 -5.90
CA ILE A 161 -1.14 19.17 -5.44
C ILE A 161 -0.04 18.45 -4.69
N VAL A 162 -0.38 18.02 -3.48
CA VAL A 162 0.47 17.18 -2.64
C VAL A 162 -0.23 15.85 -2.44
N GLN A 163 0.42 14.79 -2.89
CA GLN A 163 0.00 13.42 -2.68
C GLN A 163 0.72 12.87 -1.45
N VAL A 164 -0.01 12.49 -0.42
CA VAL A 164 0.52 11.81 0.76
C VAL A 164 0.06 10.36 0.73
N ASN A 165 1.00 9.44 0.64
CA ASN A 165 0.76 8.01 0.62
C ASN A 165 1.16 7.40 1.96
N LEU A 166 0.20 6.89 2.71
CA LEU A 166 0.43 6.11 3.93
C LEU A 166 0.55 4.64 3.53
N ASN A 167 1.79 4.16 3.40
CA ASN A 167 2.07 2.83 2.89
C ASN A 167 2.22 1.83 4.05
N ASN A 168 1.28 0.91 4.17
CA ASN A 168 1.26 -0.16 5.17
C ASN A 168 2.05 -1.40 4.68
N PHE A 169 3.21 -1.16 4.05
CA PHE A 169 4.11 -2.20 3.54
C PHE A 169 5.54 -1.68 3.44
N ARG A 170 6.51 -2.60 3.34
CA ARG A 170 7.92 -2.29 3.10
C ARG A 170 8.30 -2.49 1.64
N PHE A 171 9.08 -1.54 1.10
CA PHE A 171 9.83 -1.78 -0.13
C PHE A 171 11.21 -2.32 0.20
N SER A 172 11.65 -3.32 -0.58
CA SER A 172 13.00 -3.87 -0.48
C SER A 172 14.05 -2.76 -0.66
N GLY A 173 14.95 -2.65 0.32
CA GLY A 173 16.04 -1.66 0.30
C GLY A 173 15.70 -0.26 0.81
N LYS A 174 14.43 0.06 1.09
CA LYS A 174 14.03 1.33 1.69
C LYS A 174 13.94 1.21 3.21
N LYS A 175 14.69 2.05 3.93
CA LYS A 175 14.74 2.08 5.40
C LYS A 175 14.14 3.35 5.99
N ASP A 176 14.09 4.43 5.20
CA ASP A 176 13.56 5.71 5.66
C ASP A 176 12.04 5.61 5.87
N VAL A 177 11.55 6.29 6.89
CA VAL A 177 10.12 6.36 7.19
C VAL A 177 9.39 7.21 6.16
N LEU A 178 10.00 8.35 5.79
CA LEU A 178 9.44 9.31 4.85
C LEU A 178 10.35 9.48 3.63
N GLU A 179 9.76 9.42 2.45
CA GLU A 179 10.40 9.75 1.18
C GLU A 179 9.61 10.84 0.48
N GLU A 180 10.28 11.89 0.09
CA GLU A 180 9.66 12.99 -0.64
C GLU A 180 10.18 13.03 -2.08
N CYS A 181 9.25 13.01 -3.04
CA CYS A 181 9.54 13.03 -4.46
C CYS A 181 9.09 14.35 -5.08
N TYR A 182 10.02 15.00 -5.77
CA TYR A 182 9.76 16.22 -6.56
C TYR A 182 9.99 15.94 -8.03
N ILE A 183 9.45 16.79 -8.90
CA ILE A 183 9.86 16.80 -10.30
C ILE A 183 11.21 17.51 -10.39
N THR A 184 12.31 16.75 -10.32
CA THR A 184 13.67 17.27 -10.27
C THR A 184 14.47 17.12 -11.58
N ASN A 185 13.88 16.62 -12.67
CA ASN A 185 14.64 16.30 -13.87
C ASN A 185 14.97 17.52 -14.71
N ILE A 186 15.78 18.44 -14.16
CA ILE A 186 16.35 19.57 -14.89
C ILE A 186 17.79 19.18 -15.24
N ARG A 187 18.03 18.88 -16.52
CA ARG A 187 19.37 18.53 -17.05
C ARG A 187 20.40 19.65 -16.91
N LYS A 188 19.95 20.89 -16.74
CA LYS A 188 20.75 22.08 -16.42
C LYS A 188 20.04 22.81 -15.31
N LEU A 189 20.66 22.95 -14.16
CA LEU A 189 20.18 23.83 -13.11
C LEU A 189 20.09 25.25 -13.69
N PRO A 190 18.94 25.91 -13.61
CA PRO A 190 18.83 27.31 -14.00
C PRO A 190 19.79 28.16 -13.17
N LYS A 191 20.35 29.18 -13.76
CA LYS A 191 21.22 30.12 -13.02
C LYS A 191 20.47 30.87 -11.93
N ASN A 192 19.13 30.84 -11.97
CA ASN A 192 18.24 31.46 -11.00
C ASN A 192 17.35 30.40 -10.36
N ILE A 193 17.50 30.20 -9.07
CA ILE A 193 16.73 29.20 -8.27
C ILE A 193 15.22 29.45 -8.32
N ASN A 194 14.77 30.68 -8.61
CA ASN A 194 13.35 31.05 -8.70
C ASN A 194 12.60 30.29 -9.81
N ASP A 195 13.29 29.91 -10.88
CA ASP A 195 12.67 29.12 -11.97
C ASP A 195 12.43 27.65 -11.56
N PHE A 196 13.15 27.15 -10.56
CA PHE A 196 12.97 25.82 -10.00
C PHE A 196 11.65 25.70 -9.23
N ASP A 197 11.25 26.75 -8.52
CA ASP A 197 10.05 26.78 -7.69
C ASP A 197 8.75 26.60 -8.48
N ILE A 198 8.72 26.99 -9.76
CA ILE A 198 7.52 26.89 -10.61
C ILE A 198 7.11 25.44 -10.79
N TYR A 199 8.07 24.52 -10.96
CA TYR A 199 7.79 23.09 -11.17
C TYR A 199 7.75 22.29 -9.86
N SER A 200 8.67 22.53 -8.94
CA SER A 200 8.77 21.80 -7.68
C SER A 200 7.60 22.02 -6.74
N ASN A 201 7.02 23.23 -6.73
CA ASN A 201 5.90 23.57 -5.87
C ASN A 201 4.53 23.12 -6.39
N LYS A 202 4.45 22.55 -7.61
CA LYS A 202 3.16 22.16 -8.19
C LYS A 202 2.81 20.71 -7.99
N ILE A 203 3.80 19.83 -7.98
CA ILE A 203 3.64 18.40 -7.78
C ILE A 203 4.59 17.94 -6.70
N ARG A 204 4.04 17.35 -5.64
CA ARG A 204 4.79 16.84 -4.51
C ARG A 204 4.19 15.51 -4.08
N ILE A 205 5.01 14.47 -3.96
CA ILE A 205 4.59 13.15 -3.51
C ILE A 205 5.37 12.81 -2.26
N ILE A 206 4.65 12.51 -1.19
CA ILE A 206 5.20 12.08 0.08
C ILE A 206 4.79 10.64 0.29
N ASN A 207 5.77 9.75 0.37
CA ASN A 207 5.55 8.36 0.73
C ASN A 207 5.99 8.15 2.16
N ILE A 208 5.09 7.69 3.00
CA ILE A 208 5.38 7.32 4.38
C ILE A 208 5.23 5.81 4.51
N TYR A 209 6.26 5.15 5.00
CA TYR A 209 6.30 3.70 5.17
C TYR A 209 6.09 3.35 6.64
N LEU A 210 4.85 3.06 7.02
CA LEU A 210 4.46 2.79 8.41
C LEU A 210 5.28 1.69 9.08
N PRO A 211 5.65 0.57 8.40
CA PRO A 211 6.46 -0.47 9.01
C PRO A 211 7.91 -0.09 9.30
N ASN A 212 8.38 1.07 8.81
CA ASN A 212 9.73 1.57 9.07
C ASN A 212 9.81 2.41 10.37
N ILE A 213 8.65 2.78 10.97
CA ILE A 213 8.61 3.48 12.25
C ILE A 213 9.12 2.54 13.35
N ASP A 214 10.18 2.93 14.08
CA ASP A 214 10.76 2.11 15.13
C ASP A 214 10.06 2.34 16.48
N LYS A 215 9.14 1.46 16.83
CA LYS A 215 8.37 1.50 18.08
C LYS A 215 9.23 1.35 19.34
N ARG A 216 10.43 0.76 19.25
CA ARG A 216 11.27 0.45 20.41
C ARG A 216 11.91 1.69 21.02
N ASP A 217 12.03 2.76 20.23
CA ASP A 217 12.65 4.02 20.64
C ASP A 217 11.72 5.21 20.32
N TYR A 218 10.47 5.10 20.78
CA TYR A 218 9.43 6.09 20.49
C TYR A 218 9.73 7.49 21.02
N ASN A 219 10.67 7.62 21.94
CA ASN A 219 11.12 8.93 22.45
C ASN A 219 11.92 9.74 21.41
N LYS A 220 12.46 9.09 20.39
CA LYS A 220 13.20 9.73 19.29
C LYS A 220 12.38 9.97 18.03
N LEU A 221 11.13 9.54 18.03
CA LEU A 221 10.26 9.71 16.87
C LEU A 221 9.93 11.19 16.64
N GLU A 222 9.90 11.56 15.37
CA GLU A 222 9.34 12.82 14.93
C GLU A 222 7.83 12.88 15.25
N LEU A 223 7.25 14.09 15.34
CA LEU A 223 5.86 14.25 15.70
C LEU A 223 4.91 13.49 14.77
N TYR A 224 5.14 13.54 13.46
CA TYR A 224 4.31 12.80 12.50
C TYR A 224 4.44 11.28 12.65
N GLU A 225 5.61 10.77 13.04
CA GLU A 225 5.81 9.34 13.29
C GLU A 225 5.06 8.89 14.54
N LYS A 226 5.09 9.68 15.62
CA LYS A 226 4.30 9.43 16.83
C LYS A 226 2.81 9.41 16.52
N LEU A 227 2.30 10.40 15.78
CA LEU A 227 0.90 10.46 15.38
C LEU A 227 0.49 9.23 14.57
N LEU A 228 1.28 8.85 13.58
CA LEU A 228 1.00 7.67 12.76
C LEU A 228 1.06 6.38 13.57
N LEU A 229 1.95 6.31 14.56
CA LEU A 229 2.02 5.19 15.48
C LEU A 229 0.75 5.14 16.34
N ILE A 230 0.34 6.24 16.95
CA ILE A 230 -0.91 6.35 17.74
C ILE A 230 -2.13 6.00 16.87
N PHE A 231 -2.18 6.45 15.63
CA PHE A 231 -3.30 6.17 14.73
C PHE A 231 -3.45 4.68 14.41
N ASN A 232 -2.35 3.93 14.38
CA ASN A 232 -2.33 2.54 13.95
C ASN A 232 -2.10 1.51 15.07
N GLU A 233 -1.57 1.93 16.20
CA GLU A 233 -1.32 1.05 17.34
C GLU A 233 -2.62 0.68 18.05
N ASN A 234 -2.65 -0.52 18.67
CA ASN A 234 -3.78 -1.02 19.44
C ASN A 234 -3.39 -1.54 20.84
N ASP A 235 -2.15 -1.37 21.24
CA ASP A 235 -1.67 -1.63 22.59
C ASP A 235 -1.99 -0.44 23.50
N GLU A 236 -2.83 -0.66 24.50
CA GLU A 236 -3.35 0.40 25.39
C GLU A 236 -2.24 1.10 26.17
N GLU A 237 -1.26 0.35 26.69
CA GLU A 237 -0.15 0.89 27.49
C GLU A 237 0.72 1.81 26.63
N LEU A 238 1.10 1.34 25.46
CA LEU A 238 1.89 2.14 24.51
C LEU A 238 1.13 3.38 24.01
N LEU A 239 -0.18 3.27 23.79
CA LEU A 239 -1.00 4.41 23.37
C LEU A 239 -1.05 5.49 24.44
N ASN A 240 -1.19 5.11 25.70
CA ASN A 240 -1.17 6.05 26.80
C ASN A 240 0.20 6.74 26.94
N ASP A 241 1.29 5.98 26.86
CA ASP A 241 2.64 6.52 26.91
C ASP A 241 2.94 7.51 25.78
N LEU A 242 2.51 7.17 24.54
CA LEU A 242 2.73 8.00 23.35
C LEU A 242 1.92 9.30 23.37
N SER A 243 0.73 9.27 23.96
CA SER A 243 -0.20 10.40 23.95
C SER A 243 -0.06 11.30 25.17
N GLU A 244 0.66 10.88 26.21
CA GLU A 244 0.78 11.61 27.49
C GLU A 244 1.26 13.06 27.28
N GLY A 245 0.47 14.01 27.80
CA GLY A 245 0.78 15.43 27.76
C GLY A 245 0.47 16.14 26.42
N ASP A 246 -0.16 15.45 25.45
CA ASP A 246 -0.66 16.04 24.21
C ASP A 246 -2.18 15.89 24.12
N GLU A 247 -2.91 16.99 24.32
CA GLU A 247 -4.38 17.00 24.37
C GLU A 247 -5.04 16.43 23.11
N ILE A 248 -4.45 16.61 21.93
CA ILE A 248 -5.00 16.13 20.66
C ILE A 248 -4.77 14.62 20.53
N MET A 249 -3.60 14.14 20.92
CA MET A 249 -3.27 12.71 20.91
C MET A 249 -4.13 11.96 21.93
N GLU A 250 -4.24 12.45 23.16
CA GLU A 250 -5.09 11.86 24.22
C GLU A 250 -6.56 11.80 23.77
N LYS A 251 -7.07 12.89 23.19
CA LYS A 251 -8.41 12.93 22.62
C LYS A 251 -8.58 11.93 21.49
N TYR A 252 -7.60 11.82 20.59
CA TYR A 252 -7.66 10.84 19.50
C TYR A 252 -7.74 9.40 20.02
N VAL A 253 -6.92 9.04 21.00
CA VAL A 253 -6.92 7.69 21.61
C VAL A 253 -8.31 7.36 22.16
N LYS A 254 -8.91 8.28 22.92
CA LYS A 254 -10.26 8.13 23.46
C LYS A 254 -11.32 8.00 22.34
N ASP A 255 -11.35 8.95 21.41
CA ASP A 255 -12.36 8.98 20.36
C ASP A 255 -12.25 7.77 19.42
N SER A 256 -11.03 7.29 19.17
CA SER A 256 -10.80 6.11 18.32
C SER A 256 -11.22 4.81 18.99
N LYS A 257 -11.07 4.71 20.33
CA LYS A 257 -11.61 3.60 21.11
C LYS A 257 -13.14 3.59 21.05
N GLU A 258 -13.77 4.72 21.35
CA GLU A 258 -15.23 4.86 21.30
C GLU A 258 -15.77 4.56 19.89
N ALA A 259 -15.07 4.98 18.82
CA ALA A 259 -15.44 4.67 17.46
C ALA A 259 -15.33 3.17 17.17
N SER A 260 -14.29 2.50 17.69
CA SER A 260 -14.07 1.07 17.50
C SER A 260 -15.12 0.18 18.18
N GLU A 261 -15.87 0.72 19.13
CA GLU A 261 -16.94 0.02 19.85
C GLU A 261 -18.32 0.18 19.19
N GLN A 262 -18.42 1.01 18.12
CA GLN A 262 -19.68 1.23 17.42
C GLN A 262 -19.99 0.08 16.46
N ASP A 263 -21.18 -0.49 16.55
CA ASP A 263 -21.64 -1.61 15.72
C ASP A 263 -21.47 -1.36 14.21
N GLU A 264 -21.71 -0.11 13.76
CA GLU A 264 -21.56 0.29 12.36
C GLU A 264 -20.10 0.21 11.92
N VAL A 265 -19.15 0.69 12.72
CA VAL A 265 -17.71 0.66 12.42
C VAL A 265 -17.20 -0.78 12.43
N ILE A 266 -17.62 -1.59 13.41
CA ILE A 266 -17.30 -3.01 13.50
C ILE A 266 -17.86 -3.75 12.27
N GLY A 267 -19.09 -3.46 11.89
CA GLY A 267 -19.73 -4.05 10.72
C GLY A 267 -18.94 -3.77 9.43
N MET A 268 -18.58 -2.51 9.19
CA MET A 268 -17.77 -2.12 8.03
C MET A 268 -16.38 -2.78 8.07
N TYR A 269 -15.73 -2.82 9.22
CA TYR A 269 -14.42 -3.47 9.39
C TYR A 269 -14.48 -4.97 9.09
N ASN A 270 -15.52 -5.66 9.56
CA ASN A 270 -15.71 -7.08 9.27
C ASN A 270 -15.95 -7.34 7.78
N GLU A 271 -16.65 -6.44 7.07
CA GLU A 271 -16.80 -6.52 5.61
C GLU A 271 -15.46 -6.35 4.89
N GLU A 272 -14.62 -5.42 5.33
CA GLU A 272 -13.27 -5.25 4.76
C GLU A 272 -12.43 -6.51 4.92
N ILE A 273 -12.43 -7.09 6.12
CA ILE A 273 -11.75 -8.37 6.41
C ILE A 273 -12.26 -9.47 5.50
N HIS A 274 -13.57 -9.58 5.35
CA HIS A 274 -14.17 -10.60 4.49
C HIS A 274 -13.76 -10.44 3.02
N LYS A 275 -13.82 -9.21 2.49
CA LYS A 275 -13.39 -8.90 1.12
C LYS A 275 -11.91 -9.21 0.89
N GLU A 276 -11.05 -8.87 1.87
CA GLU A 276 -9.63 -9.17 1.75
C GLU A 276 -9.33 -10.68 1.82
N LYS A 277 -10.06 -11.43 2.64
CA LYS A 277 -9.97 -12.89 2.67
C LYS A 277 -10.35 -13.52 1.33
N LEU A 278 -11.44 -13.07 0.72
CA LEU A 278 -11.87 -13.54 -0.62
C LEU A 278 -10.80 -13.23 -1.67
N ARG A 279 -10.29 -11.98 -1.69
CA ARG A 279 -9.24 -11.58 -2.62
C ARG A 279 -7.97 -12.42 -2.48
N LEU A 280 -7.61 -12.79 -1.27
CA LEU A 280 -6.42 -13.62 -1.03
C LEU A 280 -6.65 -15.07 -1.46
N ALA A 281 -7.85 -15.60 -1.25
CA ALA A 281 -8.21 -16.93 -1.74
C ALA A 281 -8.16 -17.00 -3.28
N GLU A 282 -8.68 -15.99 -3.97
CA GLU A 282 -8.57 -15.88 -5.43
C GLU A 282 -7.10 -15.82 -5.90
N ILE A 283 -6.25 -15.06 -5.23
CA ILE A 283 -4.82 -14.97 -5.56
C ILE A 283 -4.13 -16.34 -5.37
N ASP A 284 -4.46 -17.07 -4.33
CA ASP A 284 -3.86 -18.38 -4.07
C ASP A 284 -4.32 -19.39 -5.12
N GLU A 285 -5.60 -19.37 -5.53
CA GLU A 285 -6.11 -20.19 -6.63
C GLU A 285 -5.38 -19.89 -7.96
N PHE A 286 -5.25 -18.61 -8.31
CA PHE A 286 -4.49 -18.22 -9.52
C PHE A 286 -3.03 -18.64 -9.48
N ARG A 287 -2.41 -18.63 -8.30
CA ARG A 287 -1.02 -19.10 -8.13
C ARG A 287 -0.91 -20.61 -8.34
N GLU A 288 -1.84 -21.38 -7.79
CA GLU A 288 -1.87 -22.83 -7.97
C GLU A 288 -2.04 -23.18 -9.44
N LEU A 289 -3.02 -22.56 -10.11
CA LEU A 289 -3.24 -22.76 -11.55
C LEU A 289 -1.99 -22.38 -12.39
N GLY A 290 -1.41 -21.21 -12.14
CA GLY A 290 -0.21 -20.76 -12.85
C GLY A 290 1.02 -21.65 -12.56
N HIS A 291 1.10 -22.23 -11.36
CA HIS A 291 2.14 -23.22 -11.05
C HIS A 291 1.94 -24.52 -11.83
N GLU A 292 0.72 -25.04 -11.87
CA GLU A 292 0.39 -26.26 -12.62
C GLU A 292 0.64 -26.09 -14.12
N GLU A 293 0.21 -24.94 -14.69
CA GLU A 293 0.51 -24.59 -16.08
C GLU A 293 2.01 -24.51 -16.34
N GLY A 294 2.77 -23.82 -15.49
CA GLY A 294 4.23 -23.69 -15.64
C GLY A 294 4.97 -25.04 -15.53
N VAL A 295 4.53 -25.93 -14.66
CA VAL A 295 5.07 -27.29 -14.55
C VAL A 295 4.78 -28.08 -15.84
N ARG A 296 3.55 -27.97 -16.35
CA ARG A 296 3.14 -28.66 -17.58
C ARG A 296 3.89 -28.12 -18.80
N GLU A 297 4.02 -26.81 -18.95
CA GLU A 297 4.80 -26.20 -20.05
C GLU A 297 6.26 -26.67 -20.02
N LYS A 298 6.85 -26.72 -18.82
CA LYS A 298 8.22 -27.18 -18.65
C LYS A 298 8.37 -28.67 -18.99
N ALA A 299 7.40 -29.50 -18.63
CA ALA A 299 7.36 -30.90 -18.99
C ALA A 299 7.30 -31.09 -20.53
N ILE A 300 6.44 -30.31 -21.19
CA ILE A 300 6.33 -30.34 -22.67
C ILE A 300 7.63 -29.88 -23.31
N GLU A 301 8.22 -28.77 -22.87
CA GLU A 301 9.52 -28.27 -23.41
C GLU A 301 10.63 -29.33 -23.26
N THR A 302 10.67 -29.97 -22.09
CA THR A 302 11.65 -31.03 -21.80
C THR A 302 11.41 -32.24 -22.68
N ALA A 303 10.16 -32.68 -22.82
CA ALA A 303 9.80 -33.80 -23.70
C ALA A 303 10.20 -33.54 -25.19
N LYS A 304 9.95 -32.33 -25.70
CA LYS A 304 10.36 -31.95 -27.07
C LYS A 304 11.87 -32.02 -27.26
N LYS A 305 12.67 -31.56 -26.29
CA LYS A 305 14.13 -31.65 -26.34
C LYS A 305 14.62 -33.13 -26.32
N MET A 306 14.00 -33.93 -25.43
CA MET A 306 14.35 -35.35 -25.32
C MET A 306 13.96 -36.13 -26.60
N LEU A 307 12.87 -35.77 -27.28
CA LEU A 307 12.50 -36.36 -28.60
C LEU A 307 13.52 -35.98 -29.65
N GLN A 308 14.01 -34.74 -29.71
CA GLN A 308 15.06 -34.32 -30.64
C GLN A 308 16.38 -35.09 -30.47
N GLU A 309 16.69 -35.48 -29.22
CA GLU A 309 17.86 -36.30 -28.88
C GLU A 309 17.61 -37.81 -29.15
N GLY A 310 16.43 -38.19 -29.61
CA GLY A 310 16.09 -39.58 -29.94
C GLY A 310 15.84 -40.49 -28.76
N ILE A 311 15.47 -39.93 -27.60
CA ILE A 311 15.18 -40.71 -26.41
C ILE A 311 13.83 -41.43 -26.56
N ASP A 312 13.75 -42.66 -26.01
CA ASP A 312 12.54 -43.48 -26.04
C ASP A 312 11.34 -42.83 -25.34
N ILE A 313 10.15 -42.92 -25.97
CA ILE A 313 8.91 -42.32 -25.54
C ILE A 313 8.55 -42.77 -24.10
N SER A 314 8.81 -44.01 -23.74
CA SER A 314 8.52 -44.54 -22.42
C SER A 314 9.41 -43.93 -21.31
N ILE A 315 10.64 -43.55 -21.66
CA ILE A 315 11.57 -42.86 -20.79
C ILE A 315 11.14 -41.41 -20.62
N ILE A 316 10.81 -40.74 -21.74
CA ILE A 316 10.33 -39.36 -21.73
C ILE A 316 9.08 -39.23 -20.84
N SER A 317 8.11 -40.13 -21.04
CA SER A 317 6.87 -40.13 -20.23
C SER A 317 7.18 -40.23 -18.73
N ARG A 318 8.11 -41.09 -18.28
CA ARG A 318 8.50 -41.24 -16.88
C ARG A 318 9.28 -40.04 -16.33
N CYS A 319 10.06 -39.36 -17.16
CA CYS A 319 10.87 -38.22 -16.74
C CYS A 319 10.08 -36.89 -16.67
N THR A 320 8.99 -36.80 -17.44
CA THR A 320 8.22 -35.56 -17.59
C THR A 320 6.83 -35.63 -16.96
N ASP A 321 6.41 -36.80 -16.47
CA ASP A 321 5.05 -37.10 -16.00
C ASP A 321 3.96 -36.88 -17.07
N LEU A 322 4.34 -36.73 -18.35
CA LEU A 322 3.40 -36.71 -19.46
C LEU A 322 2.97 -38.14 -19.83
N SER A 323 1.73 -38.30 -20.21
CA SER A 323 1.25 -39.58 -20.72
C SER A 323 1.94 -39.95 -22.01
N ILE A 324 2.07 -41.26 -22.27
CA ILE A 324 2.65 -41.78 -23.56
C ILE A 324 1.95 -41.14 -24.76
N LYS A 325 0.63 -41.01 -24.71
CA LYS A 325 -0.15 -40.40 -25.82
C LYS A 325 0.18 -38.93 -26.04
N GLU A 326 0.48 -38.20 -24.98
CA GLU A 326 0.92 -36.80 -25.08
C GLU A 326 2.32 -36.72 -25.72
N VAL A 327 3.24 -37.57 -25.31
CA VAL A 327 4.59 -37.61 -25.87
C VAL A 327 4.56 -38.05 -27.35
N GLU A 328 3.68 -38.97 -27.73
CA GLU A 328 3.47 -39.38 -29.17
C GLU A 328 2.99 -38.19 -30.01
N ARG A 329 2.02 -37.41 -29.52
CA ARG A 329 1.57 -36.17 -30.20
C ARG A 329 2.68 -35.14 -30.34
N LEU A 330 3.47 -34.94 -29.27
CA LEU A 330 4.60 -34.01 -29.33
C LEU A 330 5.67 -34.46 -30.33
N LYS A 331 5.82 -35.78 -30.55
CA LYS A 331 6.72 -36.33 -31.54
C LYS A 331 6.25 -35.97 -32.95
N GLU A 332 4.94 -36.11 -33.28
CA GLU A 332 4.34 -35.71 -34.53
C GLU A 332 4.51 -34.20 -34.84
N GLU A 333 4.61 -33.36 -33.80
CA GLU A 333 4.85 -31.92 -33.97
C GLU A 333 6.31 -31.54 -34.19
N VAL A 334 7.26 -32.41 -33.82
CA VAL A 334 8.71 -32.15 -33.89
C VAL A 334 9.33 -32.76 -35.16
N GLU A 335 8.71 -33.80 -35.74
CA GLU A 335 9.05 -34.40 -37.04
C GLU A 335 8.54 -33.51 -38.20
#